data_136d91cfc70f09a82cd79f1320f57010
#
_entry.id   136d91cfc70f09a82cd79f1320f57010
#
_cell.length_a   1.000
_cell.length_b   1.000
_cell.length_c   1.000
_cell.angle_alpha   90.00
_cell.angle_beta   90.00
_cell.angle_gamma   90.00
#
_symmetry.space_group_name_H-M   'P 1'
#
loop_
_entity.id
_entity.type
_entity.pdbx_description
1 polymer ?
#
loop_
_entity_poly.entity_id
_entity_poly.type
_entity_poly.pdbx_seq_one_letter_code
_entity_poly.pdbx_strand_id
1 'polypeptide(L)'
;MKKDKHAVLSILRDKILSGALAQGDRLAEIPTAELLGVSRTPVRIAFRALEQEGLLTKLPRRGYQVRQITNEEIAGSVEVRGVLEGLAVRQIVEKGLAAALLTTLKECLKAGDELFAERTFNEAKIQAYVEINRQFHDCLVKGSQNHAIATALQINEHLPMASVNALVFNPEQTDREYERLYYAHQQHHAIVQAIAAGQGARAEALMKEHAQAALNSYQQIAASGPSKTIRTG
;
A
#
# COMPACT_ATOMS: atom_id res chain seq x y z
N MET A 1 13.96 -21.23 -22.30
CA MET A 1 14.24 -19.95 -21.59
C MET A 1 14.16 -20.22 -20.09
N LYS A 2 15.29 -20.16 -19.35
CA LYS A 2 15.25 -20.25 -17.89
C LYS A 2 14.59 -18.97 -17.35
N LYS A 3 13.35 -19.07 -16.86
CA LYS A 3 12.74 -17.97 -16.11
C LYS A 3 13.64 -17.67 -14.91
N ASP A 4 14.07 -16.44 -14.80
CA ASP A 4 14.99 -15.97 -13.78
C ASP A 4 14.38 -16.15 -12.38
N LYS A 5 15.24 -16.34 -11.36
CA LYS A 5 14.82 -16.53 -9.95
C LYS A 5 13.91 -15.40 -9.46
N HIS A 6 14.19 -14.17 -9.89
CA HIS A 6 13.40 -12.98 -9.57
C HIS A 6 12.00 -13.04 -10.20
N ALA A 7 11.86 -13.60 -11.41
CA ALA A 7 10.56 -13.73 -12.07
C ALA A 7 9.60 -14.67 -11.31
N VAL A 8 10.11 -15.79 -10.74
CA VAL A 8 9.27 -16.74 -9.98
C VAL A 8 8.77 -16.12 -8.69
N LEU A 9 9.63 -15.40 -7.96
CA LEU A 9 9.27 -14.70 -6.73
C LEU A 9 8.19 -13.64 -7.00
N SER A 10 8.40 -12.79 -8.01
CA SER A 10 7.43 -11.75 -8.39
C SER A 10 6.09 -12.37 -8.79
N ILE A 11 6.06 -13.38 -9.67
CA ILE A 11 4.83 -14.04 -10.12
C ILE A 11 4.03 -14.61 -8.93
N LEU A 12 4.70 -15.27 -7.99
CA LEU A 12 4.03 -15.85 -6.82
C LEU A 12 3.54 -14.78 -5.87
N ARG A 13 4.33 -13.72 -5.64
CA ARG A 13 3.91 -12.57 -4.83
C ARG A 13 2.67 -11.92 -5.42
N ASP A 14 2.66 -11.63 -6.71
CA ASP A 14 1.53 -11.00 -7.40
C ASP A 14 0.27 -11.89 -7.32
N LYS A 15 0.41 -13.21 -7.46
CA LYS A 15 -0.70 -14.15 -7.32
C LYS A 15 -1.28 -14.20 -5.89
N ILE A 16 -0.44 -14.09 -4.86
CA ILE A 16 -0.90 -14.02 -3.46
C ILE A 16 -1.58 -12.67 -3.21
N LEU A 17 -0.95 -11.58 -3.62
CA LEU A 17 -1.46 -10.24 -3.37
C LEU A 17 -2.74 -9.91 -4.15
N SER A 18 -2.92 -10.50 -5.34
CA SER A 18 -4.16 -10.38 -6.14
C SER A 18 -5.26 -11.33 -5.68
N GLY A 19 -4.99 -12.26 -4.75
CA GLY A 19 -5.94 -13.28 -4.33
C GLY A 19 -6.09 -14.45 -5.30
N ALA A 20 -5.33 -14.49 -6.40
CA ALA A 20 -5.28 -15.65 -7.32
C ALA A 20 -4.71 -16.92 -6.65
N LEU A 21 -3.92 -16.74 -5.59
CA LEU A 21 -3.63 -17.73 -4.56
C LEU A 21 -4.32 -17.25 -3.29
N ALA A 22 -5.38 -17.93 -2.91
CA ALA A 22 -6.22 -17.51 -1.79
C ALA A 22 -5.52 -17.74 -0.43
N GLN A 23 -5.91 -16.97 0.57
CA GLN A 23 -5.46 -17.18 1.95
C GLN A 23 -5.85 -18.60 2.40
N GLY A 24 -4.89 -19.32 2.97
CA GLY A 24 -5.05 -20.71 3.35
C GLY A 24 -4.68 -21.74 2.27
N ASP A 25 -4.47 -21.32 1.03
CA ASP A 25 -4.04 -22.23 -0.05
C ASP A 25 -2.69 -22.89 0.28
N ARG A 26 -2.63 -24.20 0.05
CA ARG A 26 -1.40 -24.98 0.24
C ARG A 26 -0.56 -25.00 -1.02
N LEU A 27 0.71 -24.67 -0.87
CA LEU A 27 1.68 -24.62 -1.94
C LEU A 27 2.78 -25.69 -1.70
N ALA A 28 3.09 -26.46 -2.73
CA ALA A 28 4.18 -27.43 -2.69
C ALA A 28 5.15 -27.17 -3.85
N GLU A 29 6.46 -27.43 -3.61
CA GLU A 29 7.50 -27.12 -4.59
C GLU A 29 7.28 -27.79 -5.97
N ILE A 30 6.87 -29.07 -5.98
CA ILE A 30 6.73 -29.83 -7.24
C ILE A 30 5.56 -29.31 -8.07
N PRO A 31 4.30 -29.26 -7.58
CA PRO A 31 3.20 -28.76 -8.37
C PRO A 31 3.38 -27.31 -8.84
N THR A 32 3.98 -26.47 -7.97
CA THR A 32 4.25 -25.07 -8.32
C THR A 32 5.31 -24.96 -9.43
N ALA A 33 6.34 -25.79 -9.39
CA ALA A 33 7.38 -25.82 -10.41
C ALA A 33 6.80 -26.27 -11.78
N GLU A 34 5.95 -27.27 -11.78
CA GLU A 34 5.22 -27.77 -12.98
C GLU A 34 4.31 -26.69 -13.55
N LEU A 35 3.50 -26.05 -12.70
CA LEU A 35 2.59 -24.97 -13.11
C LEU A 35 3.33 -23.79 -13.75
N LEU A 36 4.50 -23.42 -13.22
CA LEU A 36 5.30 -22.28 -13.70
C LEU A 36 6.26 -22.64 -14.83
N GLY A 37 6.42 -23.93 -15.15
CA GLY A 37 7.37 -24.41 -16.17
C GLY A 37 8.82 -24.17 -15.79
N VAL A 38 9.18 -24.33 -14.51
CA VAL A 38 10.54 -24.10 -13.97
C VAL A 38 11.01 -25.30 -13.16
N SER A 39 12.30 -25.31 -12.79
CA SER A 39 12.84 -26.33 -11.86
C SER A 39 12.41 -26.02 -10.41
N ARG A 40 12.54 -26.98 -9.50
CA ARG A 40 12.18 -26.85 -8.09
C ARG A 40 13.01 -25.81 -7.33
N THR A 41 14.27 -25.60 -7.73
CA THR A 41 15.20 -24.72 -7.02
C THR A 41 14.72 -23.26 -6.95
N PRO A 42 14.34 -22.58 -8.06
CA PRO A 42 13.81 -21.21 -7.99
C PRO A 42 12.51 -21.12 -7.18
N VAL A 43 11.62 -22.15 -7.23
CA VAL A 43 10.40 -22.17 -6.42
C VAL A 43 10.71 -22.23 -4.92
N ARG A 44 11.65 -23.10 -4.52
CA ARG A 44 12.08 -23.21 -3.12
C ARG A 44 12.69 -21.92 -2.60
N ILE A 45 13.48 -21.22 -3.43
CA ILE A 45 14.05 -19.91 -3.07
C ILE A 45 12.93 -18.88 -2.91
N ALA A 46 11.99 -18.84 -3.86
CA ALA A 46 10.85 -17.93 -3.81
C ALA A 46 9.97 -18.20 -2.58
N PHE A 47 9.68 -19.46 -2.23
CA PHE A 47 8.90 -19.78 -1.04
C PHE A 47 9.57 -19.31 0.26
N ARG A 48 10.90 -19.46 0.37
CA ARG A 48 11.64 -18.96 1.53
C ARG A 48 11.62 -17.43 1.61
N ALA A 49 11.74 -16.75 0.49
CA ALA A 49 11.63 -15.30 0.45
C ALA A 49 10.22 -14.84 0.85
N LEU A 50 9.17 -15.46 0.31
CA LEU A 50 7.78 -15.16 0.66
C LEU A 50 7.44 -15.50 2.12
N GLU A 51 8.08 -16.52 2.71
CA GLU A 51 7.98 -16.81 4.15
C GLU A 51 8.63 -15.68 4.98
N GLN A 52 9.81 -15.21 4.58
CA GLN A 52 10.47 -14.07 5.23
C GLN A 52 9.68 -12.77 5.08
N GLU A 53 9.00 -12.59 3.96
CA GLU A 53 8.08 -11.49 3.71
C GLU A 53 6.74 -11.64 4.47
N GLY A 54 6.52 -12.75 5.17
CA GLY A 54 5.27 -12.99 5.91
C GLY A 54 4.05 -13.28 5.03
N LEU A 55 4.25 -13.59 3.74
CA LEU A 55 3.17 -13.97 2.81
C LEU A 55 2.88 -15.47 2.84
N LEU A 56 3.85 -16.28 3.21
CA LEU A 56 3.70 -17.73 3.37
C LEU A 56 4.08 -18.16 4.79
N THR A 57 3.43 -19.22 5.25
CA THR A 57 3.81 -19.96 6.47
C THR A 57 4.26 -21.35 6.08
N LYS A 58 5.43 -21.79 6.58
CA LYS A 58 5.94 -23.13 6.36
C LYS A 58 5.10 -24.13 7.15
N LEU A 59 4.66 -25.21 6.50
CA LEU A 59 3.91 -26.26 7.14
C LEU A 59 4.83 -27.28 7.83
N PRO A 60 4.39 -27.92 8.95
CA PRO A 60 5.22 -28.85 9.72
C PRO A 60 5.72 -30.08 8.94
N ARG A 61 4.93 -30.57 7.98
CA ARG A 61 5.25 -31.80 7.25
C ARG A 61 5.87 -31.55 5.88
N ARG A 62 5.18 -30.84 4.98
CA ARG A 62 5.71 -30.47 3.66
C ARG A 62 4.96 -29.27 3.08
N GLY A 63 5.68 -28.37 2.40
CA GLY A 63 5.12 -27.24 1.67
C GLY A 63 4.91 -26.01 2.52
N TYR A 64 4.15 -25.11 1.97
CA TYR A 64 3.83 -23.78 2.52
C TYR A 64 2.33 -23.56 2.42
N GLN A 65 1.85 -22.57 3.15
CA GLN A 65 0.46 -22.13 3.09
C GLN A 65 0.45 -20.61 2.93
N VAL A 66 -0.43 -20.10 2.07
CA VAL A 66 -0.68 -18.66 1.98
C VAL A 66 -1.19 -18.18 3.32
N ARG A 67 -0.51 -17.19 3.90
CA ARG A 67 -0.80 -16.73 5.25
C ARG A 67 -2.19 -16.11 5.31
N GLN A 68 -2.93 -16.41 6.36
CA GLN A 68 -4.12 -15.67 6.72
C GLN A 68 -3.71 -14.45 7.54
N ILE A 69 -4.05 -13.27 7.03
CA ILE A 69 -3.72 -12.01 7.68
C ILE A 69 -4.95 -11.57 8.45
N THR A 70 -4.78 -11.31 9.74
CA THR A 70 -5.89 -10.90 10.61
C THR A 70 -6.17 -9.40 10.49
N ASN A 71 -7.38 -8.98 10.86
CA ASN A 71 -7.72 -7.55 10.92
C ASN A 71 -6.85 -6.79 11.94
N GLU A 72 -6.41 -7.44 13.01
CA GLU A 72 -5.48 -6.88 13.98
C GLU A 72 -4.11 -6.58 13.36
N GLU A 73 -3.58 -7.51 12.56
CA GLU A 73 -2.31 -7.32 11.85
C GLU A 73 -2.40 -6.18 10.84
N ILE A 74 -3.52 -6.07 10.13
CA ILE A 74 -3.78 -4.95 9.22
C ILE A 74 -3.83 -3.64 10.01
N ALA A 75 -4.56 -3.59 11.11
CA ALA A 75 -4.66 -2.40 11.95
C ALA A 75 -3.29 -1.97 12.48
N GLY A 76 -2.51 -2.90 13.05
CA GLY A 76 -1.17 -2.61 13.54
C GLY A 76 -0.22 -2.13 12.45
N SER A 77 -0.32 -2.69 11.23
CA SER A 77 0.52 -2.26 10.11
C SER A 77 0.18 -0.84 9.62
N VAL A 78 -1.09 -0.49 9.60
CA VAL A 78 -1.55 0.87 9.24
C VAL A 78 -1.14 1.88 10.32
N GLU A 79 -1.22 1.51 11.59
CA GLU A 79 -0.75 2.34 12.70
C GLU A 79 0.76 2.63 12.58
N VAL A 80 1.58 1.60 12.36
CA VAL A 80 3.02 1.73 12.12
C VAL A 80 3.30 2.65 10.92
N ARG A 81 2.57 2.48 9.82
CA ARG A 81 2.68 3.36 8.65
C ARG A 81 2.39 4.81 9.04
N GLY A 82 1.28 5.08 9.72
CA GLY A 82 0.90 6.43 10.15
C GLY A 82 1.97 7.10 11.02
N VAL A 83 2.61 6.33 11.92
CA VAL A 83 3.71 6.83 12.75
C VAL A 83 4.95 7.17 11.92
N LEU A 84 5.33 6.29 10.99
CA LEU A 84 6.53 6.48 10.16
C LEU A 84 6.36 7.62 9.15
N GLU A 85 5.22 7.69 8.46
CA GLU A 85 4.90 8.79 7.54
C GLU A 85 4.70 10.11 8.31
N GLY A 86 4.08 10.06 9.49
CA GLY A 86 3.98 11.20 10.40
C GLY A 86 5.35 11.74 10.82
N LEU A 87 6.28 10.87 11.17
CA LEU A 87 7.67 11.25 11.43
C LEU A 87 8.34 11.86 10.19
N ALA A 88 8.09 11.30 8.99
CA ALA A 88 8.64 11.82 7.74
C ALA A 88 8.20 13.28 7.51
N VAL A 89 6.91 13.58 7.60
CA VAL A 89 6.39 14.94 7.36
C VAL A 89 6.88 15.93 8.43
N ARG A 90 7.00 15.51 9.69
CA ARG A 90 7.61 16.36 10.73
C ARG A 90 9.06 16.70 10.41
N GLN A 91 9.86 15.71 10.00
CA GLN A 91 11.27 15.91 9.64
C GLN A 91 11.46 16.79 8.41
N ILE A 92 10.55 16.77 7.43
CA ILE A 92 10.56 17.73 6.30
C ILE A 92 10.50 19.17 6.84
N VAL A 93 9.62 19.43 7.80
CA VAL A 93 9.50 20.77 8.41
C VAL A 93 10.72 21.13 9.22
N GLU A 94 11.20 20.23 10.08
CA GLU A 94 12.35 20.45 10.96
C GLU A 94 13.67 20.70 10.21
N LYS A 95 13.84 20.03 9.06
CA LYS A 95 15.02 20.18 8.17
C LYS A 95 14.94 21.37 7.22
N GLY A 96 13.79 21.99 7.13
CA GLY A 96 13.50 23.04 6.15
C GLY A 96 12.94 22.46 4.85
N LEU A 97 11.73 22.88 4.52
CA LEU A 97 11.02 22.45 3.33
C LEU A 97 11.74 22.92 2.04
N ALA A 98 12.22 21.98 1.21
CA ALA A 98 12.79 22.31 -0.09
C ALA A 98 11.68 22.81 -1.05
N ALA A 99 11.95 23.91 -1.79
CA ALA A 99 10.99 24.48 -2.75
C ALA A 99 10.55 23.47 -3.81
N ALA A 100 11.48 22.64 -4.31
CA ALA A 100 11.18 21.59 -5.28
C ALA A 100 10.19 20.55 -4.73
N LEU A 101 10.35 20.13 -3.46
CA LEU A 101 9.41 19.21 -2.83
C LEU A 101 8.01 19.81 -2.72
N LEU A 102 7.90 21.08 -2.28
CA LEU A 102 6.61 21.76 -2.21
C LEU A 102 5.93 21.86 -3.58
N THR A 103 6.70 22.12 -4.65
CA THR A 103 6.18 22.14 -6.01
C THR A 103 5.61 20.79 -6.40
N THR A 104 6.35 19.69 -6.21
CA THR A 104 5.88 18.33 -6.52
C THR A 104 4.64 17.95 -5.71
N LEU A 105 4.59 18.28 -4.41
CA LEU A 105 3.41 18.03 -3.60
C LEU A 105 2.17 18.78 -4.13
N LYS A 106 2.33 20.05 -4.54
CA LYS A 106 1.24 20.83 -5.15
C LYS A 106 0.79 20.26 -6.49
N GLU A 107 1.70 19.71 -7.29
CA GLU A 107 1.35 19.03 -8.54
C GLU A 107 0.53 17.76 -8.27
N CYS A 108 0.88 16.97 -7.26
CA CYS A 108 0.07 15.82 -6.84
C CYS A 108 -1.34 16.25 -6.37
N LEU A 109 -1.44 17.34 -5.58
CA LEU A 109 -2.73 17.88 -5.17
C LEU A 109 -3.57 18.32 -6.35
N LYS A 110 -2.97 19.06 -7.28
CA LYS A 110 -3.65 19.54 -8.50
C LYS A 110 -4.18 18.38 -9.34
N ALA A 111 -3.38 17.33 -9.54
CA ALA A 111 -3.80 16.14 -10.27
C ALA A 111 -5.01 15.45 -9.60
N GLY A 112 -5.02 15.39 -8.26
CA GLY A 112 -6.17 14.91 -7.50
C GLY A 112 -7.39 15.81 -7.65
N ASP A 113 -7.24 17.13 -7.55
CA ASP A 113 -8.32 18.11 -7.74
C ASP A 113 -8.98 17.94 -9.10
N GLU A 114 -8.18 17.81 -10.16
CA GLU A 114 -8.66 17.58 -11.54
C GLU A 114 -9.44 16.26 -11.65
N LEU A 115 -8.97 15.19 -10.98
CA LEU A 115 -9.65 13.90 -10.95
C LEU A 115 -11.02 13.97 -10.28
N PHE A 116 -11.15 14.75 -9.20
CA PHE A 116 -12.38 14.91 -8.41
C PHE A 116 -13.30 16.04 -8.92
N ALA A 117 -12.88 16.83 -9.93
CA ALA A 117 -13.69 17.91 -10.47
C ALA A 117 -15.05 17.43 -11.03
N GLU A 118 -15.08 16.24 -11.60
CA GLU A 118 -16.31 15.56 -12.00
C GLU A 118 -16.73 14.57 -10.92
N ARG A 119 -17.99 14.64 -10.47
CA ARG A 119 -18.54 13.73 -9.43
C ARG A 119 -18.81 12.30 -9.93
N THR A 120 -18.49 11.98 -11.16
CA THR A 120 -18.59 10.62 -11.70
C THR A 120 -17.33 9.84 -11.40
N PHE A 121 -17.45 8.75 -10.65
CA PHE A 121 -16.34 7.90 -10.26
C PHE A 121 -16.51 6.50 -10.85
N ASN A 122 -15.43 5.95 -11.42
CA ASN A 122 -15.39 4.62 -12.02
C ASN A 122 -14.05 3.95 -11.70
N GLU A 123 -13.89 2.69 -12.07
CA GLU A 123 -12.68 1.92 -11.77
C GLU A 123 -11.41 2.57 -12.34
N ALA A 124 -11.47 3.20 -13.52
CA ALA A 124 -10.33 3.89 -14.13
C ALA A 124 -9.90 5.13 -13.32
N LYS A 125 -10.86 5.91 -12.80
CA LYS A 125 -10.58 7.04 -11.92
C LYS A 125 -10.03 6.59 -10.56
N ILE A 126 -10.53 5.47 -10.02
CA ILE A 126 -9.97 4.88 -8.80
C ILE A 126 -8.51 4.47 -9.04
N GLN A 127 -8.21 3.82 -10.16
CA GLN A 127 -6.85 3.45 -10.54
C GLN A 127 -5.92 4.68 -10.65
N ALA A 128 -6.40 5.75 -11.28
CA ALA A 128 -5.65 7.00 -11.38
C ALA A 128 -5.39 7.62 -10.01
N TYR A 129 -6.39 7.60 -9.12
CA TYR A 129 -6.21 8.10 -7.75
C TYR A 129 -5.18 7.26 -6.95
N VAL A 130 -5.18 5.95 -7.09
CA VAL A 130 -4.19 5.08 -6.42
C VAL A 130 -2.76 5.50 -6.81
N GLU A 131 -2.52 5.83 -8.07
CA GLU A 131 -1.20 6.29 -8.53
C GLU A 131 -0.85 7.68 -7.98
N ILE A 132 -1.79 8.63 -7.98
CA ILE A 132 -1.60 9.96 -7.38
C ILE A 132 -1.31 9.84 -5.89
N ASN A 133 -2.06 9.02 -5.17
CA ASN A 133 -1.89 8.74 -3.75
C ASN A 133 -0.49 8.18 -3.46
N ARG A 134 -0.07 7.17 -4.23
CA ARG A 134 1.28 6.59 -4.13
C ARG A 134 2.37 7.63 -4.32
N GLN A 135 2.27 8.45 -5.37
CA GLN A 135 3.25 9.50 -5.66
C GLN A 135 3.32 10.53 -4.53
N PHE A 136 2.19 10.92 -3.96
CA PHE A 136 2.12 11.84 -2.83
C PHE A 136 2.90 11.31 -1.61
N HIS A 137 2.60 10.09 -1.18
CA HIS A 137 3.27 9.46 -0.03
C HIS A 137 4.77 9.22 -0.29
N ASP A 138 5.12 8.74 -1.48
CA ASP A 138 6.51 8.54 -1.90
C ASP A 138 7.32 9.84 -1.82
N CYS A 139 6.73 10.96 -2.27
CA CYS A 139 7.35 12.29 -2.19
C CYS A 139 7.62 12.71 -0.75
N LEU A 140 6.69 12.46 0.17
CA LEU A 140 6.85 12.77 1.59
C LEU A 140 7.96 11.92 2.23
N VAL A 141 7.95 10.60 1.99
CA VAL A 141 8.98 9.70 2.53
C VAL A 141 10.36 10.07 2.00
N LYS A 142 10.51 10.27 0.69
CA LYS A 142 11.78 10.70 0.07
C LYS A 142 12.21 12.09 0.55
N GLY A 143 11.25 13.02 0.66
CA GLY A 143 11.48 14.38 1.12
C GLY A 143 11.98 14.47 2.56
N SER A 144 11.66 13.49 3.40
CA SER A 144 12.19 13.40 4.77
C SER A 144 13.70 13.17 4.83
N GLN A 145 14.30 12.66 3.74
CA GLN A 145 15.71 12.25 3.65
C GLN A 145 16.13 11.28 4.78
N ASN A 146 15.19 10.46 5.26
CA ASN A 146 15.42 9.45 6.27
C ASN A 146 15.25 8.05 5.68
N HIS A 147 16.37 7.46 5.26
CA HIS A 147 16.38 6.13 4.66
C HIS A 147 15.84 5.03 5.59
N ALA A 148 15.95 5.21 6.91
CA ALA A 148 15.42 4.23 7.87
C ALA A 148 13.89 4.17 7.81
N ILE A 149 13.21 5.31 7.60
CA ILE A 149 11.75 5.35 7.39
C ILE A 149 11.38 4.56 6.13
N ALA A 150 12.05 4.84 4.99
CA ALA A 150 11.77 4.15 3.74
C ALA A 150 11.97 2.63 3.87
N THR A 151 13.05 2.19 4.50
CA THR A 151 13.33 0.77 4.73
C THR A 151 12.27 0.12 5.63
N ALA A 152 11.86 0.79 6.72
CA ALA A 152 10.85 0.26 7.62
C ALA A 152 9.46 0.16 6.95
N LEU A 153 9.09 1.14 6.13
CA LEU A 153 7.85 1.10 5.34
C LEU A 153 7.88 -0.05 4.33
N GLN A 154 8.99 -0.26 3.61
CA GLN A 154 9.14 -1.39 2.69
C GLN A 154 8.92 -2.74 3.37
N ILE A 155 9.42 -2.93 4.58
CA ILE A 155 9.18 -4.17 5.35
C ILE A 155 7.69 -4.32 5.69
N ASN A 156 7.00 -3.22 5.97
CA ASN A 156 5.59 -3.21 6.32
C ASN A 156 4.65 -3.39 5.11
N GLU A 157 5.10 -3.05 3.89
CA GLU A 157 4.30 -3.08 2.64
C GLU A 157 3.81 -4.47 2.22
N HIS A 158 4.35 -5.54 2.77
CA HIS A 158 3.94 -6.92 2.44
C HIS A 158 2.55 -7.28 2.97
N LEU A 159 2.03 -6.51 3.92
CA LEU A 159 0.67 -6.71 4.43
C LEU A 159 -0.36 -5.95 3.58
N PRO A 160 -1.55 -6.52 3.34
CA PRO A 160 -2.64 -5.79 2.70
C PRO A 160 -2.94 -4.50 3.47
N MET A 161 -3.20 -3.41 2.75
CA MET A 161 -3.51 -2.08 3.34
C MET A 161 -2.38 -1.41 4.14
N ALA A 162 -1.28 -2.10 4.45
CA ALA A 162 -0.09 -1.48 5.01
C ALA A 162 0.61 -0.58 3.98
N SER A 163 0.44 -0.89 2.71
CA SER A 163 0.99 -0.13 1.59
C SER A 163 0.00 0.91 1.08
N VAL A 164 0.48 2.11 0.81
CA VAL A 164 -0.23 3.15 0.05
C VAL A 164 -0.44 2.78 -1.42
N ASN A 165 0.26 1.73 -1.88
CA ASN A 165 0.18 1.20 -3.24
C ASN A 165 -1.05 0.32 -3.48
N ALA A 166 -1.88 0.08 -2.45
CA ALA A 166 -3.06 -0.73 -2.55
C ALA A 166 -4.28 0.01 -1.99
N LEU A 167 -5.38 -0.04 -2.72
CA LEU A 167 -6.64 0.52 -2.31
C LEU A 167 -7.75 -0.52 -2.50
N VAL A 168 -8.52 -0.76 -1.46
CA VAL A 168 -9.71 -1.60 -1.52
C VAL A 168 -10.92 -0.72 -1.76
N PHE A 169 -11.81 -1.13 -2.66
CA PHE A 169 -13.03 -0.41 -2.99
C PHE A 169 -14.19 -1.35 -3.31
N ASN A 170 -15.42 -0.84 -3.20
CA ASN A 170 -16.62 -1.54 -3.60
C ASN A 170 -17.12 -0.99 -4.94
N PRO A 171 -17.06 -1.77 -6.05
CA PRO A 171 -17.45 -1.29 -7.37
C PRO A 171 -18.95 -1.01 -7.51
N GLU A 172 -19.77 -1.51 -6.58
CA GLU A 172 -21.23 -1.31 -6.57
C GLU A 172 -21.64 -0.04 -5.83
N GLN A 173 -20.71 0.66 -5.16
CA GLN A 173 -20.99 1.85 -4.33
C GLN A 173 -20.13 3.04 -4.76
N THR A 174 -20.12 3.36 -6.05
CA THR A 174 -19.23 4.37 -6.65
C THR A 174 -19.34 5.75 -6.02
N ASP A 175 -20.56 6.19 -5.63
CA ASP A 175 -20.75 7.50 -4.99
C ASP A 175 -20.12 7.56 -3.60
N ARG A 176 -20.25 6.48 -2.84
CA ARG A 176 -19.63 6.36 -1.51
C ARG A 176 -18.10 6.30 -1.62
N GLU A 177 -17.59 5.62 -2.65
CA GLU A 177 -16.17 5.58 -2.93
C GLU A 177 -15.64 6.96 -3.34
N TYR A 178 -16.38 7.72 -4.13
CA TYR A 178 -16.05 9.10 -4.45
C TYR A 178 -15.88 9.94 -3.17
N GLU A 179 -16.88 9.96 -2.29
CA GLU A 179 -16.84 10.77 -1.06
C GLU A 179 -15.68 10.37 -0.14
N ARG A 180 -15.43 9.08 -0.02
CA ARG A 180 -14.34 8.53 0.79
C ARG A 180 -12.97 8.93 0.28
N LEU A 181 -12.73 8.79 -1.02
CA LEU A 181 -11.45 9.12 -1.64
C LEU A 181 -11.25 10.63 -1.73
N TYR A 182 -12.32 11.38 -1.96
CA TYR A 182 -12.31 12.84 -1.89
C TYR A 182 -11.93 13.34 -0.50
N TYR A 183 -12.50 12.75 0.55
CA TYR A 183 -12.10 13.06 1.93
C TYR A 183 -10.63 12.80 2.20
N ALA A 184 -10.10 11.65 1.76
CA ALA A 184 -8.68 11.35 1.88
C ALA A 184 -7.81 12.38 1.12
N HIS A 185 -8.25 12.81 -0.05
CA HIS A 185 -7.57 13.86 -0.82
C HIS A 185 -7.60 15.22 -0.10
N GLN A 186 -8.71 15.61 0.54
CA GLN A 186 -8.76 16.82 1.36
C GLN A 186 -7.81 16.76 2.56
N GLN A 187 -7.57 15.58 3.14
CA GLN A 187 -6.55 15.40 4.16
C GLN A 187 -5.14 15.64 3.61
N HIS A 188 -4.83 15.25 2.36
CA HIS A 188 -3.56 15.58 1.71
C HIS A 188 -3.36 17.10 1.62
N HIS A 189 -4.39 17.87 1.25
CA HIS A 189 -4.33 19.34 1.26
C HIS A 189 -3.99 19.89 2.65
N ALA A 190 -4.65 19.39 3.69
CA ALA A 190 -4.40 19.83 5.07
C ALA A 190 -2.96 19.51 5.52
N ILE A 191 -2.42 18.36 5.15
CA ILE A 191 -1.03 17.94 5.44
C ILE A 191 -0.04 18.90 4.75
N VAL A 192 -0.21 19.14 3.44
CA VAL A 192 0.69 20.04 2.68
C VAL A 192 0.60 21.47 3.22
N GLN A 193 -0.60 21.95 3.58
CA GLN A 193 -0.78 23.26 4.22
C GLN A 193 0.00 23.35 5.54
N ALA A 194 -0.06 22.33 6.38
CA ALA A 194 0.67 22.30 7.64
C ALA A 194 2.18 22.28 7.44
N ILE A 195 2.66 21.49 6.45
CA ILE A 195 4.09 21.46 6.06
C ILE A 195 4.54 22.84 5.58
N ALA A 196 3.79 23.47 4.66
CA ALA A 196 4.13 24.78 4.12
C ALA A 196 4.10 25.91 5.16
N ALA A 197 3.26 25.77 6.18
CA ALA A 197 3.19 26.69 7.32
C ALA A 197 4.26 26.44 8.41
N GLY A 198 5.15 25.47 8.24
CA GLY A 198 6.17 25.13 9.24
C GLY A 198 5.62 24.44 10.50
N GLN A 199 4.42 23.87 10.43
CA GLN A 199 3.71 23.27 11.57
C GLN A 199 3.98 21.75 11.65
N GLY A 200 5.23 21.34 11.93
CA GLY A 200 5.67 19.95 11.90
C GLY A 200 4.84 19.01 12.78
N ALA A 201 4.55 19.38 14.01
CA ALA A 201 3.73 18.57 14.93
C ALA A 201 2.29 18.41 14.42
N ARG A 202 1.71 19.46 13.82
CA ARG A 202 0.37 19.38 13.20
C ARG A 202 0.38 18.49 11.96
N ALA A 203 1.39 18.61 11.10
CA ALA A 203 1.53 17.77 9.93
C ALA A 203 1.65 16.27 10.31
N GLU A 204 2.45 15.95 11.35
CA GLU A 204 2.54 14.60 11.91
C GLU A 204 1.19 14.08 12.41
N ALA A 205 0.45 14.87 13.17
CA ALA A 205 -0.86 14.47 13.68
C ALA A 205 -1.88 14.21 12.55
N LEU A 206 -1.91 15.09 11.53
CA LEU A 206 -2.78 14.94 10.36
C LEU A 206 -2.43 13.68 9.54
N MET A 207 -1.16 13.34 9.40
CA MET A 207 -0.74 12.12 8.69
C MET A 207 -1.16 10.85 9.45
N LYS A 208 -1.05 10.84 10.78
CA LYS A 208 -1.54 9.72 11.61
C LYS A 208 -3.06 9.56 11.49
N GLU A 209 -3.80 10.67 11.53
CA GLU A 209 -5.26 10.68 11.33
C GLU A 209 -5.65 10.18 9.93
N HIS A 210 -4.91 10.59 8.90
CA HIS A 210 -5.10 10.12 7.53
C HIS A 210 -4.94 8.60 7.40
N ALA A 211 -3.90 8.03 8.03
CA ALA A 211 -3.72 6.58 8.06
C ALA A 211 -4.88 5.88 8.79
N GLN A 212 -5.33 6.42 9.93
CA GLN A 212 -6.46 5.88 10.69
C GLN A 212 -7.78 5.93 9.91
N ALA A 213 -8.03 7.03 9.18
CA ALA A 213 -9.20 7.16 8.31
C ALA A 213 -9.21 6.11 7.19
N ALA A 214 -8.03 5.78 6.62
CA ALA A 214 -7.89 4.72 5.63
C ALA A 214 -8.22 3.34 6.23
N LEU A 215 -7.79 3.05 7.46
CA LEU A 215 -8.12 1.81 8.16
C LEU A 215 -9.62 1.68 8.43
N ASN A 216 -10.25 2.73 8.95
CA ASN A 216 -11.69 2.74 9.21
C ASN A 216 -12.50 2.48 7.93
N SER A 217 -12.07 3.08 6.82
CA SER A 217 -12.66 2.86 5.49
C SER A 217 -12.53 1.41 5.03
N TYR A 218 -11.34 0.82 5.19
CA TYR A 218 -11.10 -0.59 4.86
C TYR A 218 -12.04 -1.52 5.65
N GLN A 219 -12.16 -1.32 6.96
CA GLN A 219 -13.02 -2.15 7.83
C GLN A 219 -14.49 -2.06 7.42
N GLN A 220 -14.97 -0.88 7.03
CA GLN A 220 -16.34 -0.68 6.52
C GLN A 220 -16.57 -1.42 5.19
N ILE A 221 -15.62 -1.35 4.25
CA ILE A 221 -15.73 -2.04 2.98
C ILE A 221 -15.70 -3.56 3.18
N ALA A 222 -14.77 -4.06 4.00
CA ALA A 222 -14.67 -5.49 4.32
C ALA A 222 -15.94 -6.06 4.96
N ALA A 223 -16.68 -5.23 5.70
CA ALA A 223 -17.96 -5.61 6.33
C ALA A 223 -19.16 -5.54 5.38
N SER A 224 -19.08 -4.79 4.26
CA SER A 224 -20.23 -4.49 3.39
C SER A 224 -20.39 -5.37 2.14
N GLY A 225 -19.56 -6.42 1.96
CA GLY A 225 -19.72 -7.36 0.85
C GLY A 225 -18.57 -7.37 -0.15
N PRO A 226 -18.83 -7.73 -1.43
CA PRO A 226 -17.75 -7.94 -2.40
C PRO A 226 -16.94 -6.67 -2.63
N SER A 227 -15.62 -6.79 -2.49
CA SER A 227 -14.67 -5.70 -2.68
C SER A 227 -13.58 -6.10 -3.68
N LYS A 228 -13.00 -5.10 -4.35
CA LYS A 228 -11.83 -5.26 -5.21
C LYS A 228 -10.64 -4.53 -4.62
N THR A 229 -9.44 -5.05 -4.87
CA THR A 229 -8.18 -4.37 -4.52
C THR A 229 -7.49 -3.95 -5.81
N ILE A 230 -7.14 -2.67 -5.91
CA ILE A 230 -6.26 -2.12 -6.93
C ILE A 230 -4.90 -1.88 -6.30
N ARG A 231 -3.83 -2.26 -7.02
CA ARG A 231 -2.44 -1.99 -6.63
C ARG A 231 -1.69 -1.36 -7.79
N THR A 232 -0.81 -0.44 -7.48
CA THR A 232 0.23 0.03 -8.40
C THR A 232 1.46 -0.87 -8.27
N GLY A 233 2.06 -1.21 -9.39
CA GLY A 233 3.27 -2.03 -9.47
C GLY A 233 4.52 -1.28 -8.99
#